data_f3a313f083a48d22d12d2e26c953504a
#
_entry.id   f3a313f083a48d22d12d2e26c953504a
#
_cell.length_a   1.000
_cell.length_b   1.000
_cell.length_c   1.000
_cell.angle_alpha   90.00
_cell.angle_beta   90.00
_cell.angle_gamma   90.00
#
_symmetry.space_group_name_H-M   'P 1'
#
loop_
_entity.id
_entity.type
_entity.pdbx_description
1 polymer ?
#
loop_
_entity_poly.entity_id
_entity_poly.type
_entity_poly.pdbx_seq_one_letter_code
_entity_poly.pdbx_strand_id
1 'polypeptide(L)'
;MFTVTRTAVCIVAVMFVAVMIVTGCSSTEGSTTPSSSHTSISTGTPEGSTGTPEGSTEGNGTIMKDSFDALMRRPSLATVETDYQSMYESIRTRLTTEIGIPSWTLDARPTGGTACGGGLSHLDDAQERLYNAGSSSGNLPDARWDQAVAIVSEVAAQHGFGAPAVVVSDPGDHEVEFRDPYNGYLTFGTGANTVLFGGSGCHLTEVAHQRGTYLPPQY
;
A
#
# COMPACT_ATOMS: atom_id res chain seq x y z
N MET A 1 6.89 23.95 57.43
CA MET A 1 8.15 23.19 57.51
C MET A 1 8.01 21.99 56.56
N PHE A 2 8.42 22.15 55.31
CA PHE A 2 8.29 21.08 54.30
C PHE A 2 9.69 20.57 53.97
N THR A 3 9.90 19.28 54.21
CA THR A 3 11.17 18.60 53.96
C THR A 3 11.19 18.09 52.52
N VAL A 4 12.09 18.61 51.69
CA VAL A 4 12.34 18.18 50.33
C VAL A 4 13.36 17.05 50.33
N THR A 5 12.92 15.84 50.01
CA THR A 5 13.80 14.69 49.82
C THR A 5 14.33 14.68 48.38
N ARG A 6 15.63 14.84 48.19
CA ARG A 6 16.29 14.70 46.89
C ARG A 6 16.61 13.23 46.64
N THR A 7 16.04 12.66 45.62
CA THR A 7 16.37 11.32 45.13
C THR A 7 17.47 11.45 44.05
N ALA A 8 18.62 10.82 44.33
CA ALA A 8 19.76 10.78 43.40
C ALA A 8 19.47 9.71 42.31
N VAL A 9 19.55 10.12 41.04
CA VAL A 9 19.50 9.22 39.88
C VAL A 9 20.90 8.76 39.54
N CYS A 10 21.18 7.46 39.72
CA CYS A 10 22.41 6.84 39.22
C CYS A 10 22.26 6.54 37.73
N ILE A 11 23.09 7.20 36.92
CA ILE A 11 23.23 6.89 35.47
C ILE A 11 24.25 5.77 35.34
N VAL A 12 23.79 4.58 34.95
CA VAL A 12 24.66 3.46 34.55
C VAL A 12 24.89 3.58 33.05
N ALA A 13 26.11 3.97 32.68
CA ALA A 13 26.58 3.96 31.30
C ALA A 13 27.04 2.53 30.95
N VAL A 14 26.32 1.87 30.07
CA VAL A 14 26.72 0.58 29.47
C VAL A 14 27.46 0.86 28.17
N MET A 15 28.77 0.64 28.16
CA MET A 15 29.58 0.63 26.94
C MET A 15 29.38 -0.68 26.19
N PHE A 16 28.84 -0.61 24.98
CA PHE A 16 28.86 -1.72 24.03
C PHE A 16 30.18 -1.68 23.22
N VAL A 17 30.99 -2.71 23.39
CA VAL A 17 32.17 -2.99 22.57
C VAL A 17 31.68 -3.64 21.26
N ALA A 18 31.91 -2.99 20.13
CA ALA A 18 31.67 -3.56 18.81
C ALA A 18 32.83 -4.50 18.44
N VAL A 19 32.54 -5.78 18.30
CA VAL A 19 33.45 -6.78 17.70
C VAL A 19 33.14 -6.89 16.22
N MET A 20 34.04 -6.38 15.39
CA MET A 20 34.03 -6.60 13.93
C MET A 20 34.62 -7.97 13.65
N ILE A 21 33.81 -8.89 13.12
CA ILE A 21 34.32 -10.13 12.52
C ILE A 21 34.23 -9.97 11.00
N VAL A 22 35.42 -9.82 10.40
CA VAL A 22 35.62 -9.86 8.95
C VAL A 22 35.90 -11.32 8.58
N THR A 23 35.07 -11.94 7.75
CA THR A 23 35.36 -13.22 7.08
C THR A 23 34.95 -13.05 5.63
N GLY A 24 35.80 -12.90 4.74
CA GLY A 24 36.59 -13.68 3.87
C GLY A 24 35.80 -14.20 2.65
N CYS A 25 36.08 -13.58 1.48
CA CYS A 25 35.66 -14.01 0.12
C CYS A 25 36.02 -15.45 -0.17
N SER A 26 35.15 -16.12 -0.94
CA SER A 26 35.57 -17.14 -1.90
C SER A 26 34.68 -17.08 -3.15
N SER A 27 35.32 -16.67 -4.22
CA SER A 27 34.82 -16.71 -5.58
C SER A 27 34.88 -18.15 -6.09
N THR A 28 33.85 -18.62 -6.76
CA THR A 28 33.95 -19.77 -7.65
C THR A 28 33.24 -19.43 -8.96
N GLU A 29 34.05 -19.24 -9.98
CA GLU A 29 33.63 -19.13 -11.38
C GLU A 29 33.11 -20.48 -11.85
N GLY A 30 31.93 -20.48 -12.48
CA GLY A 30 31.34 -21.59 -13.18
C GLY A 30 30.78 -21.11 -14.51
N SER A 31 31.64 -21.07 -15.52
CA SER A 31 31.32 -20.79 -16.91
C SER A 31 30.64 -22.02 -17.54
N THR A 32 29.41 -21.83 -18.04
CA THR A 32 28.82 -22.74 -19.04
C THR A 32 27.99 -21.97 -20.04
N THR A 33 28.55 -21.78 -21.21
CA THR A 33 27.85 -21.38 -22.44
C THR A 33 27.05 -22.55 -23.01
N PRO A 34 25.89 -22.35 -23.60
CA PRO A 34 25.43 -23.15 -24.71
C PRO A 34 25.21 -22.33 -25.99
N SER A 35 25.99 -22.70 -26.94
CA SER A 35 25.78 -23.04 -28.37
C SER A 35 24.62 -22.34 -29.10
N SER A 36 25.03 -21.54 -30.05
CA SER A 36 24.24 -20.98 -31.14
C SER A 36 23.69 -22.09 -32.06
N SER A 37 22.42 -22.00 -32.39
CA SER A 37 21.82 -22.68 -33.54
C SER A 37 21.41 -21.61 -34.56
N HIS A 38 22.19 -21.54 -35.64
CA HIS A 38 21.84 -20.80 -36.84
C HIS A 38 20.69 -21.50 -37.58
N THR A 39 19.67 -20.80 -37.93
CA THR A 39 18.68 -21.21 -38.92
C THR A 39 18.50 -20.09 -39.96
N SER A 40 18.69 -20.49 -41.13
CA SER A 40 18.75 -19.94 -42.46
C SER A 40 17.81 -18.77 -42.80
N ILE A 41 18.42 -17.86 -43.53
CA ILE A 41 17.89 -16.76 -44.32
C ILE A 41 16.95 -17.30 -45.41
N SER A 42 15.73 -16.79 -45.47
CA SER A 42 14.89 -16.86 -46.66
C SER A 42 14.65 -15.43 -47.16
N THR A 43 15.24 -15.13 -48.28
CA THR A 43 15.08 -13.92 -49.08
C THR A 43 13.68 -13.90 -49.70
N GLY A 44 12.79 -13.07 -49.20
CA GLY A 44 11.51 -12.74 -49.81
C GLY A 44 11.47 -11.25 -50.13
N THR A 45 11.33 -10.93 -51.38
CA THR A 45 11.22 -9.58 -52.02
C THR A 45 10.02 -8.81 -51.42
N PRO A 46 10.13 -7.52 -51.07
CA PRO A 46 9.00 -6.74 -50.58
C PRO A 46 8.15 -6.22 -51.75
N GLU A 47 6.93 -6.72 -51.88
CA GLU A 47 5.88 -6.00 -52.56
C GLU A 47 5.26 -4.98 -51.57
N GLY A 48 5.28 -3.71 -51.97
CA GLY A 48 4.76 -2.60 -51.22
C GLY A 48 3.23 -2.69 -51.03
N SER A 49 2.81 -2.70 -49.79
CA SER A 49 1.45 -2.36 -49.44
C SER A 49 1.50 -1.11 -48.55
N THR A 50 1.19 0.02 -49.21
CA THR A 50 0.86 1.26 -48.51
C THR A 50 -0.51 1.09 -47.88
N GLY A 51 -0.55 0.42 -46.70
CA GLY A 51 -1.69 0.41 -45.81
C GLY A 51 -1.47 1.48 -44.76
N THR A 52 -2.16 2.58 -44.84
CA THR A 52 -2.30 3.62 -43.82
C THR A 52 -2.82 2.92 -42.53
N PRO A 53 -2.20 3.10 -41.35
CA PRO A 53 -2.75 2.58 -40.10
C PRO A 53 -3.82 3.53 -39.57
N GLU A 54 -4.98 3.53 -40.17
CA GLU A 54 -6.19 4.17 -39.67
C GLU A 54 -7.02 3.17 -38.87
N GLY A 55 -6.58 2.75 -37.70
CA GLY A 55 -7.31 1.75 -36.91
C GLY A 55 -7.07 1.77 -35.41
N SER A 56 -6.10 2.56 -34.91
CA SER A 56 -5.68 2.46 -33.50
C SER A 56 -6.38 3.42 -32.54
N THR A 57 -7.02 4.48 -33.01
CA THR A 57 -7.55 5.55 -32.15
C THR A 57 -8.96 5.25 -31.62
N GLU A 58 -9.80 4.64 -32.43
CA GLU A 58 -11.19 4.29 -32.02
C GLU A 58 -11.25 3.19 -30.98
N GLY A 59 -10.39 2.17 -31.07
CA GLY A 59 -10.33 1.07 -30.09
C GLY A 59 -9.89 1.54 -28.70
N ASN A 60 -8.95 2.48 -28.63
CA ASN A 60 -8.47 2.99 -27.37
C ASN A 60 -9.49 3.89 -26.65
N GLY A 61 -10.22 4.70 -27.38
CA GLY A 61 -11.30 5.53 -26.81
C GLY A 61 -12.45 4.72 -26.21
N THR A 62 -12.79 3.60 -26.81
CA THR A 62 -13.83 2.67 -26.29
C THR A 62 -13.36 2.02 -25.00
N ILE A 63 -12.12 1.52 -24.94
CA ILE A 63 -11.57 0.89 -23.72
C ILE A 63 -11.53 1.88 -22.55
N MET A 64 -11.15 3.12 -22.79
CA MET A 64 -11.11 4.16 -21.76
C MET A 64 -12.51 4.51 -21.26
N LYS A 65 -13.49 4.61 -22.16
CA LYS A 65 -14.88 4.85 -21.79
C LYS A 65 -15.43 3.69 -20.95
N ASP A 66 -15.19 2.46 -21.34
CA ASP A 66 -15.67 1.27 -20.61
C ASP A 66 -15.04 1.20 -19.22
N SER A 67 -13.76 1.57 -19.10
CA SER A 67 -13.06 1.66 -17.82
C SER A 67 -13.63 2.77 -16.93
N PHE A 68 -13.93 3.94 -17.50
CA PHE A 68 -14.59 5.03 -16.79
C PHE A 68 -15.98 4.59 -16.29
N ASP A 69 -16.79 3.98 -17.15
CA ASP A 69 -18.13 3.50 -16.81
C ASP A 69 -18.09 2.39 -15.73
N ALA A 70 -17.01 1.60 -15.70
CA ALA A 70 -16.78 0.64 -14.63
C ALA A 70 -16.48 1.32 -13.29
N LEU A 71 -15.66 2.38 -13.31
CA LEU A 71 -15.34 3.17 -12.11
C LEU A 71 -16.53 4.00 -11.62
N MET A 72 -17.43 4.43 -12.51
CA MET A 72 -18.69 5.11 -12.13
C MET A 72 -19.59 4.29 -11.21
N ARG A 73 -19.46 2.96 -11.23
CA ARG A 73 -20.20 2.07 -10.32
C ARG A 73 -19.60 1.96 -8.93
N ARG A 74 -18.39 2.49 -8.73
CA ARG A 74 -17.72 2.56 -7.43
C ARG A 74 -18.07 3.88 -6.73
N PRO A 75 -17.90 3.99 -5.41
CA PRO A 75 -17.94 5.29 -4.74
C PRO A 75 -16.88 6.23 -5.32
N SER A 76 -17.11 7.54 -5.25
CA SER A 76 -16.07 8.51 -5.61
C SER A 76 -14.88 8.44 -4.65
N LEU A 77 -13.71 8.93 -5.10
CA LEU A 77 -12.52 8.97 -4.28
C LEU A 77 -12.74 9.74 -2.96
N ALA A 78 -13.47 10.85 -2.99
CA ALA A 78 -13.77 11.64 -1.79
C ALA A 78 -14.64 10.87 -0.78
N THR A 79 -15.60 10.08 -1.28
CA THR A 79 -16.43 9.20 -0.43
C THR A 79 -15.57 8.14 0.26
N VAL A 80 -14.71 7.45 -0.50
CA VAL A 80 -13.79 6.43 0.04
C VAL A 80 -12.81 7.03 1.03
N GLU A 81 -12.26 8.23 0.74
CA GLU A 81 -11.34 8.94 1.62
C GLU A 81 -11.97 9.24 2.98
N THR A 82 -13.23 9.72 2.99
CA THR A 82 -13.98 9.98 4.21
C THR A 82 -14.24 8.69 5.00
N ASP A 83 -14.64 7.63 4.32
CA ASP A 83 -14.92 6.34 4.94
C ASP A 83 -13.67 5.72 5.57
N TYR A 84 -12.54 5.72 4.85
CA TYR A 84 -11.27 5.19 5.35
C TYR A 84 -10.73 6.00 6.53
N GLN A 85 -10.86 7.33 6.51
CA GLN A 85 -10.47 8.17 7.65
C GLN A 85 -11.24 7.78 8.90
N SER A 86 -12.55 7.58 8.79
CA SER A 86 -13.41 7.11 9.89
C SER A 86 -13.01 5.73 10.40
N MET A 87 -12.73 4.80 9.49
CA MET A 87 -12.24 3.46 9.82
C MET A 87 -10.94 3.51 10.62
N TYR A 88 -9.94 4.24 10.14
CA TYR A 88 -8.64 4.35 10.81
C TYR A 88 -8.75 5.00 12.19
N GLU A 89 -9.59 6.01 12.35
CA GLU A 89 -9.86 6.64 13.64
C GLU A 89 -10.49 5.65 14.63
N SER A 90 -11.46 4.89 14.19
CA SER A 90 -12.12 3.86 14.98
C SER A 90 -11.15 2.77 15.41
N ILE A 91 -10.30 2.28 14.49
CA ILE A 91 -9.25 1.28 14.80
C ILE A 91 -8.30 1.82 15.86
N ARG A 92 -7.72 3.03 15.66
CA ARG A 92 -6.78 3.62 16.61
C ARG A 92 -7.41 3.80 17.99
N THR A 93 -8.64 4.28 18.05
CA THR A 93 -9.37 4.50 19.30
C THR A 93 -9.55 3.18 20.05
N ARG A 94 -10.01 2.14 19.39
CA ARG A 94 -10.23 0.83 20.02
C ARG A 94 -8.92 0.17 20.43
N LEU A 95 -7.89 0.22 19.59
CA LEU A 95 -6.55 -0.32 19.93
C LEU A 95 -5.94 0.41 21.14
N THR A 96 -6.14 1.72 21.26
CA THR A 96 -5.70 2.47 22.43
C THR A 96 -6.46 2.08 23.69
N THR A 97 -7.79 1.99 23.61
CA THR A 97 -8.65 1.78 24.79
C THR A 97 -8.70 0.31 25.25
N GLU A 98 -8.69 -0.64 24.32
CA GLU A 98 -8.90 -2.06 24.61
C GLU A 98 -7.57 -2.84 24.71
N ILE A 99 -6.55 -2.43 23.96
CA ILE A 99 -5.23 -3.07 23.93
C ILE A 99 -4.21 -2.30 24.78
N GLY A 100 -4.39 -0.98 24.93
CA GLY A 100 -3.45 -0.13 25.65
C GLY A 100 -2.29 0.33 24.77
N ILE A 101 -2.46 0.34 23.44
CA ILE A 101 -1.47 0.94 22.53
C ILE A 101 -1.35 2.43 22.87
N PRO A 102 -0.12 2.96 23.08
CA PRO A 102 0.07 4.37 23.41
C PRO A 102 -0.39 5.30 22.27
N SER A 103 -0.20 6.58 22.45
CA SER A 103 -0.64 7.61 21.51
C SER A 103 -0.09 7.38 20.09
N TRP A 104 -0.96 7.56 19.10
CA TRP A 104 -0.62 7.46 17.70
C TRP A 104 -0.01 8.76 17.18
N THR A 105 1.11 8.63 16.47
CA THR A 105 1.68 9.72 15.67
C THR A 105 1.10 9.61 14.26
N LEU A 106 0.41 10.66 13.84
CA LEU A 106 -0.13 10.77 12.49
C LEU A 106 0.86 11.55 11.63
N ASP A 107 1.09 11.11 10.40
CA ASP A 107 1.87 11.89 9.45
C ASP A 107 1.04 13.12 9.02
N ALA A 108 1.59 14.30 9.24
CA ALA A 108 0.95 15.54 8.83
C ALA A 108 1.00 15.79 7.31
N ARG A 109 1.73 14.96 6.56
CA ARG A 109 1.75 15.06 5.11
C ARG A 109 0.40 14.64 4.53
N PRO A 110 -0.17 15.45 3.61
CA PRO A 110 -1.36 15.02 2.90
C PRO A 110 -1.09 13.66 2.25
N THR A 111 -2.00 12.75 2.39
CA THR A 111 -2.00 11.52 1.61
C THR A 111 -2.00 11.89 0.14
N GLY A 112 -0.89 11.60 -0.55
CA GLY A 112 -0.75 11.93 -1.97
C GLY A 112 -1.74 11.11 -2.80
N GLY A 113 -2.42 11.75 -3.75
CA GLY A 113 -3.08 11.04 -4.84
C GLY A 113 -2.03 10.61 -5.86
N THR A 114 -2.13 9.37 -6.31
CA THR A 114 -1.33 8.85 -7.43
C THR A 114 -2.26 8.48 -8.58
N ALA A 115 -1.74 8.54 -9.80
CA ALA A 115 -2.46 7.98 -10.93
C ALA A 115 -2.71 6.49 -10.72
N CYS A 116 -3.82 5.99 -11.20
CA CYS A 116 -4.13 4.57 -11.18
C CYS A 116 -3.11 3.75 -11.99
N GLY A 117 -2.80 2.55 -11.53
CA GLY A 117 -1.90 1.65 -12.23
C GLY A 117 -2.60 0.77 -13.28
N GLY A 118 -1.80 -0.02 -14.02
CA GLY A 118 -2.29 -1.03 -14.96
C GLY A 118 -3.15 -0.46 -16.09
N GLY A 119 -4.24 -1.15 -16.41
CA GLY A 119 -5.18 -0.74 -17.48
C GLY A 119 -5.93 0.57 -17.22
N LEU A 120 -5.81 1.16 -16.04
CA LEU A 120 -6.45 2.42 -15.66
C LEU A 120 -5.49 3.63 -15.68
N SER A 121 -4.21 3.40 -16.00
CA SER A 121 -3.17 4.44 -16.00
C SER A 121 -3.40 5.59 -16.99
N HIS A 122 -4.30 5.40 -17.94
CA HIS A 122 -4.66 6.39 -18.97
C HIS A 122 -5.91 7.21 -18.62
N LEU A 123 -6.48 6.99 -17.44
CA LEU A 123 -7.63 7.75 -16.96
C LEU A 123 -7.19 8.83 -15.99
N ASP A 124 -6.95 10.04 -16.49
CA ASP A 124 -6.57 11.21 -15.69
C ASP A 124 -7.62 11.55 -14.61
N ASP A 125 -8.87 11.15 -14.84
CA ASP A 125 -9.99 11.31 -13.94
C ASP A 125 -9.99 10.34 -12.75
N ALA A 126 -9.11 9.34 -12.77
CA ALA A 126 -9.05 8.28 -11.77
C ALA A 126 -7.76 8.35 -10.95
N GLN A 127 -7.86 8.16 -9.65
CA GLN A 127 -6.75 8.23 -8.72
C GLN A 127 -6.85 7.16 -7.62
N GLU A 128 -5.70 6.86 -7.04
CA GLU A 128 -5.56 6.12 -5.80
C GLU A 128 -5.07 7.06 -4.69
N ARG A 129 -5.38 6.73 -3.42
CA ARG A 129 -4.87 7.42 -2.23
C ARG A 129 -4.03 6.45 -1.41
N LEU A 130 -2.89 6.93 -0.92
CA LEU A 130 -2.09 6.24 0.07
C LEU A 130 -2.32 6.89 1.44
N TYR A 131 -2.48 6.08 2.47
CA TYR A 131 -2.73 6.52 3.84
C TYR A 131 -1.61 6.05 4.75
N ASN A 132 -0.92 6.97 5.40
CA ASN A 132 -0.16 6.69 6.60
C ASN A 132 -1.10 6.96 7.78
N ALA A 133 -1.83 5.92 8.18
CA ALA A 133 -2.91 6.04 9.14
C ALA A 133 -2.42 6.13 10.61
N GLY A 134 -1.11 6.02 10.82
CA GLY A 134 -0.48 6.27 12.10
C GLY A 134 0.54 5.23 12.53
N SER A 135 1.45 5.66 13.37
CA SER A 135 2.39 4.79 14.07
C SER A 135 2.35 5.06 15.57
N SER A 136 2.55 4.03 16.36
CA SER A 136 2.71 4.10 17.81
C SER A 136 4.03 3.49 18.20
N SER A 137 4.77 4.13 19.11
CA SER A 137 6.09 3.67 19.54
C SER A 137 5.99 2.36 20.30
N GLY A 138 6.87 1.45 19.96
CA GLY A 138 7.02 0.16 20.62
C GLY A 138 6.28 -0.97 19.94
N ASN A 139 6.73 -2.16 20.29
CA ASN A 139 6.18 -3.42 19.83
C ASN A 139 4.90 -3.78 20.61
N LEU A 140 3.91 -4.30 19.93
CA LEU A 140 2.76 -4.96 20.57
C LEU A 140 3.18 -6.37 20.97
N PRO A 141 3.07 -6.77 22.26
CA PRO A 141 3.44 -8.10 22.68
C PRO A 141 2.65 -9.20 21.97
N ASP A 142 3.30 -10.31 21.59
CA ASP A 142 2.69 -11.45 20.90
C ASP A 142 1.40 -11.94 21.59
N ALA A 143 1.38 -11.95 22.92
CA ALA A 143 0.21 -12.36 23.70
C ALA A 143 -1.03 -11.45 23.50
N ARG A 144 -0.87 -10.27 22.90
CA ARG A 144 -1.95 -9.32 22.62
C ARG A 144 -2.26 -9.21 21.12
N TRP A 145 -1.44 -9.84 20.27
CA TRP A 145 -1.55 -9.73 18.82
C TRP A 145 -2.90 -10.18 18.28
N ASP A 146 -3.33 -11.39 18.62
CA ASP A 146 -4.60 -11.95 18.15
C ASP A 146 -5.80 -11.08 18.53
N GLN A 147 -5.79 -10.53 19.76
CA GLN A 147 -6.84 -9.63 20.21
C GLN A 147 -6.84 -8.33 19.40
N ALA A 148 -5.68 -7.77 19.11
CA ALA A 148 -5.56 -6.56 18.29
C ALA A 148 -6.04 -6.80 16.85
N VAL A 149 -5.64 -7.92 16.24
CA VAL A 149 -6.10 -8.31 14.90
C VAL A 149 -7.62 -8.50 14.87
N ALA A 150 -8.22 -9.09 15.90
CA ALA A 150 -9.67 -9.24 15.99
C ALA A 150 -10.39 -7.88 16.00
N ILE A 151 -9.88 -6.89 16.74
CA ILE A 151 -10.42 -5.52 16.76
C ILE A 151 -10.32 -4.86 15.38
N VAL A 152 -9.13 -4.96 14.74
CA VAL A 152 -8.94 -4.39 13.40
C VAL A 152 -9.87 -5.07 12.40
N SER A 153 -10.00 -6.39 12.45
CA SER A 153 -10.89 -7.17 11.57
C SER A 153 -12.36 -6.76 11.71
N GLU A 154 -12.82 -6.57 12.94
CA GLU A 154 -14.21 -6.18 13.21
C GLU A 154 -14.51 -4.79 12.62
N VAL A 155 -13.63 -3.82 12.84
CA VAL A 155 -13.80 -2.47 12.29
C VAL A 155 -13.68 -2.49 10.77
N ALA A 156 -12.64 -3.12 10.22
CA ALA A 156 -12.41 -3.19 8.78
C ALA A 156 -13.60 -3.83 8.03
N ALA A 157 -14.20 -4.87 8.60
CA ALA A 157 -15.38 -5.51 8.02
C ALA A 157 -16.60 -4.57 7.89
N GLN A 158 -16.76 -3.61 8.81
CA GLN A 158 -17.84 -2.61 8.74
C GLN A 158 -17.64 -1.64 7.57
N HIS A 159 -16.41 -1.52 7.07
CA HIS A 159 -16.00 -0.71 5.93
C HIS A 159 -15.77 -1.53 4.65
N GLY A 160 -16.25 -2.75 4.60
CA GLY A 160 -16.25 -3.60 3.40
C GLY A 160 -14.96 -4.38 3.14
N PHE A 161 -14.00 -4.36 4.06
CA PHE A 161 -12.80 -5.18 3.94
C PHE A 161 -13.08 -6.65 4.27
N GLY A 162 -12.38 -7.54 3.57
CA GLY A 162 -12.43 -8.97 3.80
C GLY A 162 -11.63 -9.42 5.03
N ALA A 163 -11.50 -10.73 5.19
CA ALA A 163 -10.68 -11.32 6.24
C ALA A 163 -9.18 -10.98 6.05
N PRO A 164 -8.40 -10.90 7.15
CA PRO A 164 -6.97 -10.63 7.05
C PRO A 164 -6.21 -11.80 6.42
N ALA A 165 -5.20 -11.46 5.61
CA ALA A 165 -4.15 -12.36 5.18
C ALA A 165 -2.90 -12.11 6.03
N VAL A 166 -2.28 -13.17 6.55
CA VAL A 166 -1.03 -13.08 7.30
C VAL A 166 0.12 -12.81 6.32
N VAL A 167 0.87 -11.74 6.56
CA VAL A 167 2.04 -11.34 5.76
C VAL A 167 3.33 -11.70 6.50
N VAL A 168 3.42 -11.38 7.80
CA VAL A 168 4.53 -11.74 8.69
C VAL A 168 4.00 -12.37 9.96
N SER A 169 4.68 -13.40 10.48
CA SER A 169 4.30 -14.10 11.72
C SER A 169 5.54 -14.64 12.44
N ASP A 170 6.45 -13.75 12.78
CA ASP A 170 7.64 -14.06 13.58
C ASP A 170 7.49 -13.55 15.02
N PRO A 171 8.16 -14.16 16.02
CA PRO A 171 8.12 -13.66 17.39
C PRO A 171 8.53 -12.16 17.47
N GLY A 172 7.60 -11.32 17.94
CA GLY A 172 7.79 -9.88 18.04
C GLY A 172 7.74 -9.11 16.71
N ASP A 173 7.40 -9.78 15.60
CA ASP A 173 7.24 -9.14 14.29
C ASP A 173 6.05 -9.76 13.55
N HIS A 174 4.96 -9.03 13.46
CA HIS A 174 3.71 -9.50 12.88
C HIS A 174 3.13 -8.48 11.93
N GLU A 175 2.54 -8.96 10.84
CA GLU A 175 1.81 -8.13 9.88
C GLU A 175 0.64 -8.90 9.28
N VAL A 176 -0.50 -8.21 9.17
CA VAL A 176 -1.68 -8.67 8.42
C VAL A 176 -2.12 -7.62 7.43
N GLU A 177 -2.66 -8.08 6.30
CA GLU A 177 -3.24 -7.24 5.27
C GLU A 177 -4.70 -7.61 5.02
N PHE A 178 -5.54 -6.60 4.85
CA PHE A 178 -6.95 -6.71 4.48
C PHE A 178 -7.15 -6.11 3.11
N ARG A 179 -8.11 -6.63 2.33
CA ARG A 179 -8.46 -6.10 1.01
C ARG A 179 -9.94 -5.78 0.92
N ASP A 180 -10.26 -4.67 0.26
CA ASP A 180 -11.61 -4.34 -0.12
C ASP A 180 -11.94 -4.85 -1.56
N PRO A 181 -13.22 -4.77 -2.02
CA PRO A 181 -13.59 -5.22 -3.38
C PRO A 181 -12.98 -4.40 -4.53
N TYR A 182 -12.39 -3.26 -4.24
CA TYR A 182 -11.83 -2.33 -5.22
C TYR A 182 -10.30 -2.35 -5.28
N ASN A 183 -9.67 -3.35 -4.65
CA ASN A 183 -8.22 -3.48 -4.43
C ASN A 183 -7.62 -2.45 -3.45
N GLY A 184 -8.46 -1.78 -2.66
CA GLY A 184 -7.97 -1.05 -1.51
C GLY A 184 -7.37 -2.02 -0.50
N TYR A 185 -6.40 -1.54 0.28
CA TYR A 185 -5.75 -2.35 1.30
C TYR A 185 -5.57 -1.59 2.61
N LEU A 186 -5.60 -2.33 3.69
CA LEU A 186 -5.29 -1.91 5.05
C LEU A 186 -4.24 -2.87 5.57
N THR A 187 -3.13 -2.35 6.04
CA THR A 187 -2.07 -3.11 6.72
C THR A 187 -2.00 -2.69 8.17
N PHE A 188 -1.98 -3.69 9.04
CA PHE A 188 -1.74 -3.56 10.48
C PHE A 188 -0.55 -4.44 10.85
N GLY A 189 0.47 -3.83 11.46
CA GLY A 189 1.69 -4.55 11.82
C GLY A 189 2.33 -4.04 13.09
N THR A 190 3.20 -4.85 13.66
CA THR A 190 4.01 -4.53 14.82
C THR A 190 5.40 -5.15 14.66
N GLY A 191 6.42 -4.41 15.08
CA GLY A 191 7.83 -4.78 15.07
C GLY A 191 8.53 -3.78 15.99
N ALA A 192 9.44 -2.97 15.50
CA ALA A 192 10.01 -1.87 16.29
C ALA A 192 8.93 -0.85 16.73
N ASN A 193 7.89 -0.68 15.92
CA ASN A 193 6.72 0.15 16.18
C ASN A 193 5.46 -0.62 15.77
N THR A 194 4.32 -0.19 16.33
CA THR A 194 3.01 -0.64 15.84
C THR A 194 2.52 0.35 14.78
N VAL A 195 2.12 -0.15 13.61
CA VAL A 195 1.84 0.69 12.44
C VAL A 195 0.48 0.37 11.81
N LEU A 196 -0.12 1.40 11.24
CA LEU A 196 -1.35 1.32 10.47
C LEU A 196 -1.17 2.13 9.18
N PHE A 197 -1.29 1.49 8.04
CA PHE A 197 -1.20 2.15 6.74
C PHE A 197 -2.07 1.45 5.71
N GLY A 198 -2.22 2.06 4.53
CA GLY A 198 -3.00 1.44 3.47
C GLY A 198 -3.13 2.31 2.24
N GLY A 199 -4.00 1.89 1.35
CA GLY A 199 -4.33 2.64 0.14
C GLY A 199 -5.74 2.32 -0.33
N SER A 200 -6.38 3.28 -0.99
CA SER A 200 -7.61 3.01 -1.72
C SER A 200 -7.29 2.23 -2.99
N GLY A 201 -8.24 1.49 -3.50
CA GLY A 201 -8.18 1.13 -4.90
C GLY A 201 -8.34 2.36 -5.81
N CYS A 202 -8.42 2.09 -7.11
CA CYS A 202 -8.66 3.13 -8.09
C CYS A 202 -10.12 3.60 -8.07
N HIS A 203 -10.33 4.91 -7.94
CA HIS A 203 -11.64 5.57 -7.93
C HIS A 203 -11.61 6.83 -8.78
N LEU A 204 -12.77 7.20 -9.36
CA LEU A 204 -12.90 8.50 -10.01
C LEU A 204 -12.78 9.63 -8.99
N THR A 205 -12.13 10.71 -9.38
CA THR A 205 -12.18 11.96 -8.61
C THR A 205 -13.65 12.39 -8.42
N GLU A 206 -13.93 13.14 -7.35
CA GLU A 206 -15.28 13.64 -7.09
C GLU A 206 -15.86 14.41 -8.29
N VAL A 207 -15.03 15.24 -8.92
CA VAL A 207 -15.43 16.03 -10.10
C VAL A 207 -15.81 15.15 -11.27
N ALA A 208 -15.03 14.12 -11.56
CA ALA A 208 -15.29 13.18 -12.65
C ALA A 208 -16.55 12.33 -12.37
N HIS A 209 -16.71 11.90 -11.13
CA HIS A 209 -17.86 11.12 -10.69
C HIS A 209 -19.16 11.92 -10.79
N GLN A 210 -19.17 13.20 -10.37
CA GLN A 210 -20.31 14.10 -10.50
C GLN A 210 -20.63 14.43 -11.96
N ARG A 211 -19.61 14.59 -12.82
CA ARG A 211 -19.81 14.81 -14.27
C ARG A 211 -20.52 13.65 -14.95
N GLY A 212 -20.25 12.41 -14.51
CA GLY A 212 -20.96 11.21 -14.95
C GLY A 212 -20.67 10.75 -16.39
N THR A 213 -19.75 11.42 -17.11
CA THR A 213 -19.38 11.10 -18.49
C THR A 213 -17.88 11.14 -18.70
N TYR A 214 -17.37 10.20 -19.49
CA TYR A 214 -15.97 10.20 -19.93
C TYR A 214 -15.72 11.38 -20.85
N LEU A 215 -14.60 12.07 -20.63
CA LEU A 215 -14.07 13.09 -21.54
C LEU A 215 -12.75 12.58 -22.11
N PRO A 216 -12.62 12.46 -23.43
CA PRO A 216 -11.34 12.09 -24.04
C PRO A 216 -10.29 13.17 -23.77
N PRO A 217 -8.99 12.80 -23.64
CA PRO A 217 -7.91 13.74 -23.51
C PRO A 217 -7.93 14.81 -24.63
N GLN A 218 -7.74 16.06 -24.26
CA GLN A 218 -7.63 17.17 -25.21
C GLN A 218 -6.14 17.42 -25.44
N TYR A 219 -5.62 17.05 -26.60
CA TYR A 219 -4.24 17.31 -27.04
C TYR A 219 -4.18 18.50 -27.99
#